data_ea5ce74061db149ec1fe0af4ad99d975
#
_entry.id   ea5ce74061db149ec1fe0af4ad99d975
#
_cell.length_a   1.000
_cell.length_b   1.000
_cell.length_c   1.000
_cell.angle_alpha   90.00
_cell.angle_beta   90.00
_cell.angle_gamma   90.00
#
_symmetry.space_group_name_H-M   'P 1'
#
loop_
_entity.id
_entity.type
_entity.pdbx_description
1 polymer ?
#
loop_
_entity_poly.entity_id
_entity_poly.type
_entity_poly.pdbx_seq_one_letter_code
_entity_poly.pdbx_strand_id
1 'polypeptide(L)'
;MFPTVMIINDAHCHFFSRPFFERLLDDLLRAGGPPPGAGKGVPEIIGWEDPGSPEQLADRWVAELNRHGVARAVLIASVPGDEASVATAVARHPSRLVGAFMLDASATDASARAARAFGDMALRMACLFPAMHHYRLDDERVGQLFEAAKAHHGVVFAHCGVLTIGVRKKLGLPSPFDLRLGDPLALAATASRFPEVPVIVPHFGAGFFREALMAAEACPNIHLDTSSSNGWIKYYPDLTLVEVFRRALEIAGPNRLLFGTDSSFFPRGWQKAVYDAQVAALDAISADAATRAKIFGGTFDRIFGI
;
A
#
# COMPACT_ATOMS: atom_id res chain seq x y z
N MET A 1 -11.04 28.87 20.80
CA MET A 1 -10.63 28.23 19.53
C MET A 1 -10.97 26.75 19.68
N PHE A 2 -11.95 26.24 18.96
CA PHE A 2 -12.27 24.80 19.02
C PHE A 2 -11.07 24.02 18.47
N PRO A 3 -10.64 22.91 19.09
CA PRO A 3 -9.58 22.11 18.54
C PRO A 3 -10.03 21.60 17.15
N THR A 4 -9.27 21.92 16.13
CA THR A 4 -9.50 21.37 14.79
C THR A 4 -9.38 19.86 14.90
N VAL A 5 -10.48 19.15 14.66
CA VAL A 5 -10.47 17.67 14.65
C VAL A 5 -9.47 17.23 13.57
N MET A 6 -8.46 16.47 13.97
CA MET A 6 -7.46 15.95 13.03
C MET A 6 -8.14 14.92 12.14
N ILE A 7 -8.10 15.15 10.83
CA ILE A 7 -8.59 14.20 9.83
C ILE A 7 -7.57 13.06 9.72
N ILE A 8 -8.04 11.82 9.76
CA ILE A 8 -7.22 10.62 9.57
C ILE A 8 -7.63 9.96 8.26
N ASN A 9 -6.69 9.86 7.33
CA ASN A 9 -6.83 9.14 6.07
C ASN A 9 -5.74 8.07 6.01
N ASP A 10 -6.11 6.82 5.73
CA ASP A 10 -5.19 5.69 5.65
C ASP A 10 -4.82 5.42 4.18
N ALA A 11 -3.55 5.64 3.84
CA ALA A 11 -3.06 5.47 2.47
C ALA A 11 -2.73 4.02 2.09
N HIS A 12 -2.89 3.05 3.03
CA HIS A 12 -2.46 1.68 2.80
C HIS A 12 -3.34 0.65 3.52
N CYS A 13 -4.42 0.24 2.86
CA CYS A 13 -5.21 -0.91 3.25
C CYS A 13 -5.34 -1.87 2.08
N HIS A 14 -5.26 -3.17 2.34
CA HIS A 14 -5.45 -4.21 1.34
C HIS A 14 -6.92 -4.63 1.25
N PHE A 15 -7.40 -4.86 0.03
CA PHE A 15 -8.73 -5.38 -0.24
C PHE A 15 -8.63 -6.84 -0.66
N PHE A 16 -8.67 -7.74 0.33
CA PHE A 16 -8.62 -9.19 0.08
C PHE A 16 -10.01 -9.70 -0.32
N SER A 17 -10.30 -9.52 -1.60
CA SER A 17 -11.51 -9.97 -2.27
C SER A 17 -11.53 -11.48 -2.53
N ARG A 18 -12.61 -12.00 -3.06
CA ARG A 18 -12.70 -13.41 -3.46
C ARG A 18 -11.61 -13.84 -4.46
N PRO A 19 -11.32 -13.09 -5.55
CA PRO A 19 -10.20 -13.40 -6.45
C PRO A 19 -8.83 -13.53 -5.77
N PHE A 20 -8.57 -12.76 -4.71
CA PHE A 20 -7.35 -12.91 -3.94
C PHE A 20 -7.24 -14.30 -3.29
N PHE A 21 -8.32 -14.80 -2.69
CA PHE A 21 -8.32 -16.13 -2.06
C PHE A 21 -8.35 -17.27 -3.08
N GLU A 22 -9.01 -17.09 -4.21
CA GLU A 22 -8.98 -18.03 -5.33
C GLU A 22 -7.57 -18.19 -5.87
N ARG A 23 -6.82 -17.10 -6.02
CA ARG A 23 -5.41 -17.15 -6.43
C ARG A 23 -4.54 -17.88 -5.40
N LEU A 24 -4.77 -17.67 -4.11
CA LEU A 24 -4.05 -18.41 -3.06
C LEU A 24 -4.37 -19.90 -3.08
N LEU A 25 -5.61 -20.27 -3.38
CA LEU A 25 -6.02 -21.65 -3.55
C LEU A 25 -5.31 -22.29 -4.74
N ASP A 26 -5.28 -21.62 -5.88
CA ASP A 26 -4.55 -22.08 -7.06
C ASP A 26 -3.07 -22.32 -6.77
N ASP A 27 -2.43 -21.38 -6.06
CA ASP A 27 -1.03 -21.50 -5.66
C ASP A 27 -0.82 -22.68 -4.69
N LEU A 28 -1.75 -22.92 -3.76
CA LEU A 28 -1.72 -24.04 -2.83
C LEU A 28 -1.82 -25.38 -3.57
N LEU A 29 -2.75 -25.51 -4.49
CA LEU A 29 -2.94 -26.72 -5.28
C LEU A 29 -1.73 -26.99 -6.20
N ARG A 30 -1.18 -25.97 -6.85
CA ARG A 30 0.04 -26.09 -7.67
C ARG A 30 1.26 -26.52 -6.85
N ALA A 31 1.33 -26.12 -5.58
CA ALA A 31 2.38 -26.55 -4.66
C ALA A 31 2.18 -27.97 -4.10
N GLY A 32 1.15 -28.70 -4.54
CA GLY A 32 0.84 -30.04 -4.06
C GLY A 32 0.16 -30.09 -2.69
N GLY A 33 -0.35 -28.95 -2.22
CA GLY A 33 -1.14 -28.90 -0.99
C GLY A 33 -2.49 -29.60 -1.15
N PRO A 34 -3.08 -30.10 -0.05
CA PRO A 34 -4.38 -30.75 -0.11
C PRO A 34 -5.48 -29.75 -0.50
N PRO A 35 -6.47 -30.15 -1.29
CA PRO A 35 -7.63 -29.31 -1.53
C PRO A 35 -8.35 -29.04 -0.21
N PRO A 36 -8.98 -27.86 -0.04
CA PRO A 36 -9.84 -27.59 1.10
C PRO A 36 -10.88 -28.71 1.23
N GLY A 37 -11.22 -29.06 2.47
CA GLY A 37 -12.34 -29.99 2.73
C GLY A 37 -13.63 -29.47 2.08
N ALA A 38 -14.58 -30.36 1.78
CA ALA A 38 -15.81 -30.02 1.08
C ALA A 38 -16.50 -28.77 1.70
N GLY A 39 -16.73 -27.76 0.87
CA GLY A 39 -17.40 -26.52 1.27
C GLY A 39 -16.54 -25.48 2.01
N LYS A 40 -15.22 -25.69 2.13
CA LYS A 40 -14.30 -24.72 2.76
C LYS A 40 -13.46 -24.01 1.71
N GLY A 41 -13.34 -22.69 1.86
CA GLY A 41 -12.39 -21.87 1.12
C GLY A 41 -11.09 -21.61 1.90
N VAL A 42 -10.16 -20.89 1.28
CA VAL A 42 -8.90 -20.49 1.93
C VAL A 42 -9.14 -19.66 3.20
N PRO A 43 -10.11 -18.71 3.25
CA PRO A 43 -10.37 -17.96 4.46
C PRO A 43 -10.62 -18.86 5.68
N GLU A 44 -11.48 -19.84 5.57
CA GLU A 44 -11.84 -20.74 6.68
C GLU A 44 -10.65 -21.58 7.14
N ILE A 45 -9.78 -22.03 6.21
CA ILE A 45 -8.58 -22.81 6.56
C ILE A 45 -7.63 -22.02 7.44
N ILE A 46 -7.48 -20.72 7.19
CA ILE A 46 -6.56 -19.85 7.92
C ILE A 46 -7.21 -19.09 9.07
N GLY A 47 -8.51 -19.35 9.34
CA GLY A 47 -9.27 -18.70 10.42
C GLY A 47 -9.60 -17.22 10.14
N TRP A 48 -9.80 -16.88 8.86
CA TRP A 48 -10.26 -15.55 8.45
C TRP A 48 -11.72 -15.61 8.02
N GLU A 49 -12.37 -14.44 7.99
CA GLU A 49 -13.75 -14.32 7.52
C GLU A 49 -13.82 -14.37 5.99
N ASP A 50 -14.87 -14.98 5.45
CA ASP A 50 -15.16 -14.91 4.02
C ASP A 50 -15.34 -13.44 3.59
N PRO A 51 -14.73 -13.00 2.50
CA PRO A 51 -14.85 -11.62 2.04
C PRO A 51 -16.29 -11.25 1.62
N GLY A 52 -17.08 -12.20 1.18
CA GLY A 52 -18.37 -11.95 0.55
C GLY A 52 -18.23 -11.33 -0.84
N SER A 53 -19.22 -10.54 -1.26
CA SER A 53 -19.12 -9.75 -2.49
C SER A 53 -18.24 -8.51 -2.27
N PRO A 54 -17.73 -7.86 -3.35
CA PRO A 54 -16.99 -6.61 -3.24
C PRO A 54 -17.75 -5.52 -2.48
N GLU A 55 -19.06 -5.42 -2.66
CA GLU A 55 -19.92 -4.46 -1.95
C GLU A 55 -19.99 -4.76 -0.45
N GLN A 56 -20.15 -6.04 -0.09
CA GLN A 56 -20.20 -6.47 1.31
C GLN A 56 -18.87 -6.22 2.01
N LEU A 57 -17.75 -6.49 1.34
CA LEU A 57 -16.43 -6.21 1.88
C LEU A 57 -16.19 -4.70 2.01
N ALA A 58 -16.65 -3.89 1.05
CA ALA A 58 -16.57 -2.44 1.12
C ALA A 58 -17.38 -1.88 2.30
N ASP A 59 -18.62 -2.38 2.52
CA ASP A 59 -19.44 -1.99 3.66
C ASP A 59 -18.76 -2.31 4.99
N ARG A 60 -18.14 -3.49 5.11
CA ARG A 60 -17.34 -3.87 6.29
C ARG A 60 -16.16 -2.94 6.51
N TRP A 61 -15.43 -2.60 5.46
CA TRP A 61 -14.32 -1.64 5.57
C TRP A 61 -14.80 -0.27 6.02
N VAL A 62 -15.89 0.26 5.46
CA VAL A 62 -16.43 1.57 5.88
C VAL A 62 -16.94 1.54 7.32
N ALA A 63 -17.57 0.47 7.75
CA ALA A 63 -17.97 0.29 9.14
C ALA A 63 -16.78 0.26 10.09
N GLU A 64 -15.69 -0.40 9.68
CA GLU A 64 -14.44 -0.47 10.45
C GLU A 64 -13.75 0.91 10.54
N LEU A 65 -13.66 1.63 9.43
CA LEU A 65 -13.13 3.00 9.40
C LEU A 65 -13.94 3.94 10.31
N ASN A 66 -15.28 3.82 10.31
CA ASN A 66 -16.15 4.60 11.20
C ASN A 66 -15.87 4.31 12.68
N ARG A 67 -15.65 3.03 13.03
CA ARG A 67 -15.33 2.61 14.40
C ARG A 67 -14.07 3.29 14.93
N HIS A 68 -13.12 3.57 14.06
CA HIS A 68 -11.81 4.15 14.40
C HIS A 68 -11.69 5.64 14.08
N GLY A 69 -12.75 6.28 13.59
CA GLY A 69 -12.74 7.71 13.24
C GLY A 69 -11.84 8.02 12.02
N VAL A 70 -11.60 7.03 11.15
CA VAL A 70 -10.85 7.21 9.91
C VAL A 70 -11.77 7.76 8.83
N ALA A 71 -11.40 8.89 8.23
CA ALA A 71 -12.25 9.57 7.26
C ALA A 71 -12.24 8.87 5.90
N ARG A 72 -11.07 8.48 5.42
CA ARG A 72 -10.89 7.84 4.10
C ARG A 72 -9.81 6.77 4.16
N ALA A 73 -9.87 5.81 3.24
CA ALA A 73 -8.78 4.85 3.05
C ALA A 73 -8.54 4.54 1.56
N VAL A 74 -7.27 4.29 1.21
CA VAL A 74 -6.93 3.59 -0.03
C VAL A 74 -7.18 2.10 0.18
N LEU A 75 -7.89 1.47 -0.74
CA LEU A 75 -8.05 0.02 -0.81
C LEU A 75 -7.29 -0.53 -2.02
N ILE A 76 -6.36 -1.46 -1.77
CA ILE A 76 -5.48 -2.04 -2.78
C ILE A 76 -6.04 -3.42 -3.19
N ALA A 77 -6.46 -3.58 -4.45
CA ALA A 77 -6.68 -4.90 -5.04
C ALA A 77 -5.35 -5.67 -5.00
N SER A 78 -5.30 -6.75 -4.22
CA SER A 78 -4.04 -7.38 -3.78
C SER A 78 -3.61 -8.57 -4.63
N VAL A 79 -4.18 -8.68 -5.82
CA VAL A 79 -3.80 -9.64 -6.85
C VAL A 79 -3.98 -8.99 -8.23
N PRO A 80 -3.03 -9.19 -9.17
CA PRO A 80 -3.20 -8.66 -10.53
C PRO A 80 -4.44 -9.27 -11.18
N GLY A 81 -5.28 -8.41 -11.78
CA GLY A 81 -6.53 -8.83 -12.44
C GLY A 81 -7.81 -8.57 -11.65
N ASP A 82 -7.69 -8.09 -10.41
CA ASP A 82 -8.83 -7.85 -9.52
C ASP A 82 -9.23 -6.37 -9.41
N GLU A 83 -8.92 -5.58 -10.41
CA GLU A 83 -9.24 -4.15 -10.45
C GLU A 83 -10.75 -3.89 -10.28
N ALA A 84 -11.59 -4.77 -10.85
CA ALA A 84 -13.05 -4.63 -10.82
C ALA A 84 -13.63 -4.70 -9.39
N SER A 85 -13.09 -5.53 -8.52
CA SER A 85 -13.55 -5.64 -7.14
C SER A 85 -13.36 -4.32 -6.37
N VAL A 86 -12.20 -3.68 -6.52
CA VAL A 86 -11.95 -2.38 -5.86
C VAL A 86 -12.73 -1.27 -6.55
N ALA A 87 -12.88 -1.27 -7.87
CA ALA A 87 -13.71 -0.31 -8.58
C ALA A 87 -15.17 -0.34 -8.07
N THR A 88 -15.73 -1.54 -7.85
CA THR A 88 -17.05 -1.74 -7.23
C THR A 88 -17.12 -1.14 -5.82
N ALA A 89 -16.09 -1.39 -4.99
CA ALA A 89 -16.01 -0.84 -3.64
C ALA A 89 -15.99 0.70 -3.63
N VAL A 90 -15.19 1.31 -4.51
CA VAL A 90 -15.10 2.77 -4.64
C VAL A 90 -16.41 3.36 -5.16
N ALA A 91 -17.03 2.76 -6.17
CA ALA A 91 -18.32 3.21 -6.70
C ALA A 91 -19.42 3.20 -5.61
N ARG A 92 -19.37 2.25 -4.68
CA ARG A 92 -20.31 2.16 -3.55
C ARG A 92 -20.08 3.23 -2.48
N HIS A 93 -18.82 3.60 -2.22
CA HIS A 93 -18.45 4.57 -1.18
C HIS A 93 -17.43 5.61 -1.68
N PRO A 94 -17.77 6.42 -2.70
CA PRO A 94 -16.80 7.28 -3.41
C PRO A 94 -16.22 8.41 -2.55
N SER A 95 -16.91 8.84 -1.48
CA SER A 95 -16.41 9.83 -0.53
C SER A 95 -15.51 9.27 0.56
N ARG A 96 -15.40 7.94 0.67
CA ARG A 96 -14.70 7.24 1.75
C ARG A 96 -13.53 6.41 1.25
N LEU A 97 -13.59 5.89 0.04
CA LEU A 97 -12.63 4.93 -0.51
C LEU A 97 -11.94 5.47 -1.75
N VAL A 98 -10.64 5.25 -1.81
CA VAL A 98 -9.80 5.50 -2.99
C VAL A 98 -9.32 4.14 -3.48
N GLY A 99 -9.44 3.88 -4.78
CA GLY A 99 -9.08 2.59 -5.35
C GLY A 99 -7.64 2.52 -5.83
N ALA A 100 -6.98 1.42 -5.48
CA ALA A 100 -5.65 1.07 -5.96
C ALA A 100 -5.63 -0.38 -6.47
N PHE A 101 -4.71 -0.70 -7.37
CA PHE A 101 -4.65 -2.02 -7.99
C PHE A 101 -3.21 -2.51 -8.11
N MET A 102 -3.01 -3.80 -7.84
CA MET A 102 -1.73 -4.45 -8.06
C MET A 102 -1.52 -4.71 -9.55
N LEU A 103 -0.34 -4.34 -10.04
CA LEU A 103 0.03 -4.50 -11.44
C LEU A 103 1.38 -5.20 -11.57
N ASP A 104 1.42 -6.23 -12.41
CA ASP A 104 2.66 -6.85 -12.84
C ASP A 104 3.17 -6.13 -14.10
N ALA A 105 4.20 -5.32 -13.96
CA ALA A 105 4.82 -4.58 -15.07
C ALA A 105 5.44 -5.49 -16.14
N SER A 106 5.72 -6.76 -15.82
CA SER A 106 6.25 -7.72 -16.78
C SER A 106 5.20 -8.34 -17.70
N ALA A 107 3.91 -8.20 -17.35
CA ALA A 107 2.81 -8.72 -18.17
C ALA A 107 2.70 -7.96 -19.49
N THR A 108 2.40 -8.67 -20.57
CA THR A 108 2.31 -8.10 -21.93
C THR A 108 1.18 -7.07 -22.09
N ASP A 109 0.16 -7.16 -21.26
CA ASP A 109 -1.01 -6.28 -21.23
C ASP A 109 -0.96 -5.20 -20.15
N ALA A 110 0.17 -5.06 -19.42
CA ALA A 110 0.30 -4.19 -18.26
C ALA A 110 -0.10 -2.73 -18.56
N SER A 111 0.40 -2.15 -19.64
CA SER A 111 0.08 -0.76 -20.02
C SER A 111 -1.39 -0.57 -20.36
N ALA A 112 -1.99 -1.51 -21.08
CA ALA A 112 -3.42 -1.46 -21.42
C ALA A 112 -4.31 -1.59 -20.17
N ARG A 113 -3.91 -2.46 -19.23
CA ARG A 113 -4.61 -2.60 -17.94
C ARG A 113 -4.49 -1.35 -17.09
N ALA A 114 -3.30 -0.75 -17.01
CA ALA A 114 -3.09 0.51 -16.30
C ALA A 114 -3.97 1.62 -16.86
N ALA A 115 -3.99 1.80 -18.18
CA ALA A 115 -4.82 2.81 -18.82
C ALA A 115 -6.32 2.60 -18.54
N ARG A 116 -6.81 1.36 -18.63
CA ARG A 116 -8.21 1.01 -18.31
C ARG A 116 -8.54 1.23 -16.83
N ALA A 117 -7.64 0.82 -15.93
CA ALA A 117 -7.87 0.94 -14.49
C ALA A 117 -7.91 2.42 -14.06
N PHE A 118 -7.02 3.26 -14.56
CA PHE A 118 -7.02 4.69 -14.29
C PHE A 118 -8.17 5.43 -14.98
N GLY A 119 -8.44 5.13 -16.27
CA GLY A 119 -9.44 5.82 -17.08
C GLY A 119 -10.86 5.31 -16.80
N ASP A 120 -11.15 4.07 -17.20
CA ASP A 120 -12.53 3.55 -17.20
C ASP A 120 -13.03 3.20 -15.78
N MET A 121 -12.13 2.74 -14.89
CA MET A 121 -12.48 2.31 -13.53
C MET A 121 -12.24 3.39 -12.48
N ALA A 122 -11.70 4.54 -12.87
CA ALA A 122 -11.40 5.67 -11.99
C ALA A 122 -10.54 5.30 -10.75
N LEU A 123 -9.71 4.26 -10.87
CA LEU A 123 -8.74 3.91 -9.82
C LEU A 123 -7.61 4.95 -9.81
N ARG A 124 -7.01 5.19 -8.67
CA ARG A 124 -6.09 6.33 -8.49
C ARG A 124 -4.65 5.93 -8.30
N MET A 125 -4.35 4.67 -8.00
CA MET A 125 -3.00 4.24 -7.67
C MET A 125 -2.69 2.87 -8.26
N ALA A 126 -1.58 2.76 -9.00
CA ALA A 126 -1.00 1.48 -9.44
C ALA A 126 0.06 1.02 -8.45
N CYS A 127 -0.07 -0.22 -7.96
CA CYS A 127 0.83 -0.80 -6.97
C CYS A 127 1.77 -1.81 -7.64
N LEU A 128 3.07 -1.54 -7.57
CA LEU A 128 4.15 -2.31 -8.17
C LEU A 128 4.87 -3.14 -7.09
N PHE A 129 5.06 -4.43 -7.35
CA PHE A 129 5.75 -5.37 -6.46
C PHE A 129 6.91 -6.06 -7.22
N PRO A 130 8.00 -5.33 -7.49
CA PRO A 130 9.09 -5.81 -8.36
C PRO A 130 9.77 -7.07 -7.83
N ALA A 131 9.96 -7.18 -6.51
CA ALA A 131 10.53 -8.37 -5.88
C ALA A 131 9.67 -9.63 -6.10
N MET A 132 8.34 -9.48 -6.17
CA MET A 132 7.38 -10.56 -6.38
C MET A 132 7.25 -10.95 -7.84
N HIS A 133 7.24 -9.97 -8.73
CA HIS A 133 6.98 -10.16 -10.16
C HIS A 133 8.25 -10.18 -11.01
N HIS A 134 9.43 -10.13 -10.38
CA HIS A 134 10.75 -10.31 -10.99
C HIS A 134 11.08 -9.35 -12.13
N TYR A 135 10.86 -8.03 -11.94
CA TYR A 135 11.30 -6.98 -12.84
C TYR A 135 12.02 -5.86 -12.09
N ARG A 136 12.83 -5.06 -12.79
CA ARG A 136 13.54 -3.91 -12.23
C ARG A 136 12.68 -2.66 -12.29
N LEU A 137 12.81 -1.77 -11.28
CA LEU A 137 12.06 -0.50 -11.25
C LEU A 137 12.56 0.53 -12.27
N ASP A 138 13.75 0.36 -12.82
CA ASP A 138 14.31 1.16 -13.92
C ASP A 138 14.08 0.54 -15.32
N ASP A 139 13.26 -0.51 -15.43
CA ASP A 139 12.86 -1.12 -16.71
C ASP A 139 11.96 -0.17 -17.52
N GLU A 140 12.10 -0.18 -18.86
CA GLU A 140 11.28 0.61 -19.79
C GLU A 140 9.76 0.38 -19.59
N ARG A 141 9.37 -0.84 -19.30
CA ARG A 141 7.96 -1.20 -19.03
C ARG A 141 7.38 -0.45 -17.82
N VAL A 142 8.22 -0.21 -16.79
CA VAL A 142 7.83 0.62 -15.65
C VAL A 142 7.66 2.07 -16.09
N GLY A 143 8.54 2.60 -16.97
CA GLY A 143 8.37 3.91 -17.57
C GLY A 143 7.03 4.08 -18.28
N GLN A 144 6.58 3.07 -19.05
CA GLN A 144 5.26 3.08 -19.69
C GLN A 144 4.08 3.16 -18.70
N LEU A 145 4.21 2.57 -17.50
CA LEU A 145 3.22 2.68 -16.45
C LEU A 145 3.19 4.09 -15.82
N PHE A 146 4.36 4.74 -15.72
CA PHE A 146 4.43 6.13 -15.31
C PHE A 146 3.78 7.07 -16.33
N GLU A 147 3.94 6.79 -17.65
CA GLU A 147 3.21 7.54 -18.69
C GLU A 147 1.69 7.37 -18.54
N ALA A 148 1.21 6.17 -18.27
CA ALA A 148 -0.22 5.95 -18.02
C ALA A 148 -0.68 6.69 -16.74
N ALA A 149 0.09 6.64 -15.66
CA ALA A 149 -0.23 7.37 -14.44
C ALA A 149 -0.25 8.89 -14.68
N LYS A 150 0.72 9.43 -15.42
CA LYS A 150 0.77 10.83 -15.82
C LYS A 150 -0.47 11.26 -16.61
N ALA A 151 -0.85 10.49 -17.62
CA ALA A 151 -1.99 10.79 -18.49
C ALA A 151 -3.32 10.87 -17.73
N HIS A 152 -3.45 10.18 -16.60
CA HIS A 152 -4.67 10.08 -15.79
C HIS A 152 -4.55 10.72 -14.40
N HIS A 153 -3.51 11.49 -14.13
CA HIS A 153 -3.22 12.06 -12.80
C HIS A 153 -3.23 10.99 -11.69
N GLY A 154 -2.71 9.80 -12.03
CA GLY A 154 -2.59 8.67 -11.13
C GLY A 154 -1.34 8.73 -10.27
N VAL A 155 -1.29 7.84 -9.30
CA VAL A 155 -0.19 7.66 -8.33
C VAL A 155 0.49 6.32 -8.60
N VAL A 156 1.80 6.25 -8.44
CA VAL A 156 2.54 5.00 -8.47
C VAL A 156 2.98 4.64 -7.06
N PHE A 157 2.61 3.47 -6.60
CA PHE A 157 3.09 2.88 -5.36
C PHE A 157 4.09 1.78 -5.71
N ALA A 158 5.31 1.81 -5.17
CA ALA A 158 6.32 0.82 -5.46
C ALA A 158 6.84 0.19 -4.17
N HIS A 159 6.53 -1.10 -3.98
CA HIS A 159 7.01 -1.84 -2.81
C HIS A 159 8.51 -2.08 -2.93
N CYS A 160 9.28 -1.42 -2.08
CA CYS A 160 10.73 -1.57 -1.96
C CYS A 160 11.08 -2.36 -0.70
N GLY A 161 12.26 -2.99 -0.72
CA GLY A 161 12.80 -3.68 0.46
C GLY A 161 12.18 -5.04 0.75
N VAL A 162 12.13 -5.38 2.04
CA VAL A 162 11.70 -6.71 2.50
C VAL A 162 10.21 -6.90 2.24
N LEU A 163 9.89 -7.94 1.49
CA LEU A 163 8.53 -8.35 1.18
C LEU A 163 8.24 -9.71 1.81
N THR A 164 7.27 -9.76 2.72
CA THR A 164 6.78 -11.01 3.32
C THR A 164 5.26 -11.03 3.29
N ILE A 165 4.69 -12.10 2.77
CA ILE A 165 3.23 -12.27 2.71
C ILE A 165 2.82 -13.29 3.76
N GLY A 166 2.30 -12.80 4.89
CA GLY A 166 1.97 -13.63 6.05
C GLY A 166 0.99 -14.77 5.75
N VAL A 167 0.02 -14.55 4.87
CA VAL A 167 -0.95 -15.57 4.48
C VAL A 167 -0.30 -16.72 3.70
N ARG A 168 0.68 -16.44 2.84
CA ARG A 168 1.45 -17.49 2.14
C ARG A 168 2.18 -18.37 3.15
N LYS A 169 2.81 -17.77 4.16
CA LYS A 169 3.47 -18.50 5.24
C LYS A 169 2.48 -19.37 6.03
N LYS A 170 1.28 -18.86 6.34
CA LYS A 170 0.23 -19.66 7.02
C LYS A 170 -0.20 -20.87 6.20
N LEU A 171 -0.19 -20.77 4.89
CA LEU A 171 -0.54 -21.85 3.96
C LEU A 171 0.66 -22.76 3.61
N GLY A 172 1.85 -22.51 4.16
CA GLY A 172 3.07 -23.25 3.82
C GLY A 172 3.57 -22.97 2.40
N LEU A 173 3.12 -21.89 1.77
CA LEU A 173 3.51 -21.52 0.41
C LEU A 173 4.86 -20.80 0.39
N PRO A 174 5.75 -21.12 -0.56
CA PRO A 174 7.01 -20.41 -0.74
C PRO A 174 6.75 -18.97 -1.21
N SER A 175 7.67 -18.07 -0.88
CA SER A 175 7.70 -16.69 -1.36
C SER A 175 9.06 -16.42 -2.02
N PRO A 176 9.27 -16.87 -3.28
CA PRO A 176 10.55 -16.75 -3.97
C PRO A 176 10.77 -15.33 -4.49
N PHE A 177 10.75 -14.35 -3.56
CA PHE A 177 10.89 -12.93 -3.90
C PHE A 177 12.36 -12.53 -4.00
N ASP A 178 12.72 -11.81 -5.07
CA ASP A 178 14.05 -11.23 -5.22
C ASP A 178 14.07 -9.79 -4.72
N LEU A 179 14.48 -9.61 -3.46
CA LEU A 179 14.49 -8.31 -2.80
C LEU A 179 15.40 -7.27 -3.48
N ARG A 180 16.40 -7.70 -4.26
CA ARG A 180 17.29 -6.81 -5.02
C ARG A 180 16.54 -5.99 -6.06
N LEU A 181 15.41 -6.49 -6.54
CA LEU A 181 14.56 -5.82 -7.52
C LEU A 181 13.72 -4.68 -6.90
N GLY A 182 13.51 -4.69 -5.58
CA GLY A 182 12.82 -3.65 -4.83
C GLY A 182 13.75 -2.54 -4.33
N ASP A 183 14.66 -2.04 -5.17
CA ASP A 183 15.64 -1.01 -4.80
C ASP A 183 15.04 0.41 -4.99
N PRO A 184 14.94 1.23 -3.91
CA PRO A 184 14.48 2.61 -4.01
C PRO A 184 15.33 3.50 -4.94
N LEU A 185 16.61 3.20 -5.09
CA LEU A 185 17.50 3.98 -5.98
C LEU A 185 17.20 3.71 -7.46
N ALA A 186 16.85 2.46 -7.81
CA ALA A 186 16.36 2.14 -9.15
C ALA A 186 15.01 2.82 -9.43
N LEU A 187 14.12 2.92 -8.41
CA LEU A 187 12.87 3.67 -8.51
C LEU A 187 13.13 5.16 -8.75
N ALA A 188 14.09 5.77 -8.04
CA ALA A 188 14.43 7.18 -8.19
C ALA A 188 14.87 7.52 -9.63
N ALA A 189 15.60 6.62 -10.29
CA ALA A 189 16.02 6.79 -11.69
C ALA A 189 14.81 6.90 -12.64
N THR A 190 13.72 6.17 -12.38
CA THR A 190 12.47 6.32 -13.14
C THR A 190 11.65 7.52 -12.68
N ALA A 191 11.45 7.69 -11.37
CA ALA A 191 10.64 8.78 -10.81
C ALA A 191 11.15 10.18 -11.22
N SER A 192 12.46 10.37 -11.36
CA SER A 192 13.06 11.63 -11.80
C SER A 192 12.68 12.03 -13.23
N ARG A 193 12.30 11.08 -14.08
CA ARG A 193 11.82 11.33 -15.45
C ARG A 193 10.36 11.78 -15.49
N PHE A 194 9.62 11.59 -14.39
CA PHE A 194 8.17 11.87 -14.26
C PHE A 194 7.87 12.68 -12.99
N PRO A 195 8.41 13.91 -12.88
CA PRO A 195 8.31 14.70 -11.65
C PRO A 195 6.86 15.07 -11.26
N GLU A 196 5.93 15.02 -12.21
CA GLU A 196 4.50 15.28 -12.01
C GLU A 196 3.73 14.07 -11.46
N VAL A 197 4.30 12.85 -11.49
CA VAL A 197 3.65 11.63 -10.97
C VAL A 197 4.03 11.44 -9.51
N PRO A 198 3.10 11.50 -8.56
CA PRO A 198 3.39 11.17 -7.18
C PRO A 198 3.77 9.69 -7.05
N VAL A 199 4.86 9.44 -6.34
CA VAL A 199 5.34 8.07 -6.07
C VAL A 199 5.29 7.81 -4.58
N ILE A 200 4.78 6.65 -4.15
CA ILE A 200 4.73 6.24 -2.76
C ILE A 200 5.63 5.02 -2.55
N VAL A 201 6.58 5.14 -1.64
CA VAL A 201 7.40 4.03 -1.15
C VAL A 201 6.88 3.60 0.22
N PRO A 202 6.27 2.40 0.35
CA PRO A 202 5.66 1.97 1.60
C PRO A 202 6.68 1.59 2.68
N HIS A 203 6.19 1.59 3.93
CA HIS A 203 6.94 1.09 5.09
C HIS A 203 8.31 1.75 5.28
N PHE A 204 8.42 3.03 4.91
CA PHE A 204 9.71 3.74 4.91
C PHE A 204 10.81 3.01 4.11
N GLY A 205 10.42 2.22 3.08
CA GLY A 205 11.35 1.42 2.28
C GLY A 205 11.62 0.01 2.83
N ALA A 206 10.87 -0.45 3.85
CA ALA A 206 10.88 -1.83 4.35
C ALA A 206 12.29 -2.45 4.50
N GLY A 207 13.21 -1.76 5.18
CA GLY A 207 14.58 -2.20 5.38
C GLY A 207 15.61 -1.60 4.42
N PHE A 208 15.20 -0.97 3.33
CA PHE A 208 16.03 -0.06 2.52
C PHE A 208 15.79 1.40 2.93
N PHE A 209 15.73 1.64 4.24
CA PHE A 209 15.37 2.94 4.80
C PHE A 209 16.30 4.06 4.36
N ARG A 210 17.62 3.84 4.42
CA ARG A 210 18.61 4.80 3.96
C ARG A 210 18.45 5.11 2.47
N GLU A 211 18.27 4.10 1.64
CA GLU A 211 18.06 4.21 0.21
C GLU A 211 16.74 4.92 -0.13
N ALA A 212 15.69 4.65 0.64
CA ALA A 212 14.40 5.34 0.51
C ALA A 212 14.51 6.84 0.87
N LEU A 213 15.27 7.20 1.89
CA LEU A 213 15.57 8.60 2.22
C LEU A 213 16.36 9.28 1.12
N MET A 214 17.41 8.63 0.58
CA MET A 214 18.21 9.16 -0.53
C MET A 214 17.34 9.36 -1.79
N ALA A 215 16.45 8.41 -2.10
CA ALA A 215 15.52 8.51 -3.21
C ALA A 215 14.54 9.68 -3.02
N ALA A 216 13.99 9.83 -1.80
CA ALA A 216 13.09 10.94 -1.49
C ALA A 216 13.80 12.30 -1.52
N GLU A 217 15.06 12.38 -1.14
CA GLU A 217 15.86 13.62 -1.23
C GLU A 217 16.13 13.99 -2.70
N ALA A 218 16.50 13.00 -3.52
CA ALA A 218 16.78 13.20 -4.94
C ALA A 218 15.55 13.51 -5.78
N CYS A 219 14.37 12.96 -5.42
CA CYS A 219 13.14 13.07 -6.18
C CYS A 219 11.99 13.63 -5.33
N PRO A 220 11.64 14.93 -5.48
CA PRO A 220 10.59 15.58 -4.68
C PRO A 220 9.19 14.96 -4.81
N ASN A 221 8.92 14.21 -5.88
CA ASN A 221 7.68 13.47 -6.11
C ASN A 221 7.63 12.11 -5.38
N ILE A 222 8.72 11.67 -4.74
CA ILE A 222 8.73 10.46 -3.89
C ILE A 222 8.25 10.81 -2.48
N HIS A 223 7.26 10.07 -2.03
CA HIS A 223 6.63 10.13 -0.71
C HIS A 223 6.89 8.82 0.03
N LEU A 224 6.95 8.88 1.36
CA LEU A 224 7.13 7.70 2.21
C LEU A 224 5.82 7.39 2.93
N ASP A 225 5.33 6.18 2.77
CA ASP A 225 4.20 5.66 3.54
C ASP A 225 4.73 5.08 4.86
N THR A 226 4.06 5.42 5.94
CA THR A 226 4.47 5.08 7.31
C THR A 226 3.91 3.75 7.80
N SER A 227 3.22 3.00 6.96
CA SER A 227 2.44 1.82 7.29
C SER A 227 3.23 0.64 7.87
N SER A 228 2.50 -0.39 8.32
CA SER A 228 3.03 -1.63 8.86
C SER A 228 3.58 -1.53 10.29
N SER A 229 3.86 -2.68 10.88
CA SER A 229 4.48 -2.81 12.21
C SER A 229 5.97 -2.40 12.25
N ASN A 230 6.54 -2.02 11.09
CA ASN A 230 7.96 -1.67 10.94
C ASN A 230 8.93 -2.74 11.49
N GLY A 231 8.58 -4.01 11.36
CA GLY A 231 9.39 -5.14 11.81
C GLY A 231 10.78 -5.24 11.17
N TRP A 232 11.02 -4.48 10.09
CA TRP A 232 12.31 -4.33 9.43
C TRP A 232 13.33 -3.52 10.25
N ILE A 233 12.89 -2.72 11.23
CA ILE A 233 13.76 -1.93 12.12
C ILE A 233 14.81 -2.82 12.81
N LYS A 234 14.48 -4.08 13.10
CA LYS A 234 15.40 -5.08 13.69
C LYS A 234 16.67 -5.35 12.88
N TYR A 235 16.71 -4.98 11.59
CA TYR A 235 17.91 -5.12 10.76
C TYR A 235 18.94 -4.02 10.99
N TYR A 236 18.59 -2.97 11.75
CA TYR A 236 19.45 -1.84 12.06
C TYR A 236 19.75 -1.81 13.54
N PRO A 237 21.03 -1.81 13.96
CA PRO A 237 21.39 -1.62 15.35
C PRO A 237 20.81 -0.29 15.87
N ASP A 238 20.22 -0.32 17.06
CA ASP A 238 19.74 0.84 17.82
C ASP A 238 18.69 1.74 17.12
N LEU A 239 18.15 1.32 15.96
CA LEU A 239 17.10 2.06 15.28
C LEU A 239 15.75 1.85 15.98
N THR A 240 15.05 2.94 16.23
CA THR A 240 13.69 2.94 16.78
C THR A 240 12.71 3.61 15.80
N LEU A 241 11.41 3.38 15.98
CA LEU A 241 10.38 4.07 15.18
C LEU A 241 10.44 5.60 15.37
N VAL A 242 10.81 6.05 16.56
CA VAL A 242 11.03 7.47 16.89
C VAL A 242 12.12 8.06 15.99
N GLU A 243 13.25 7.36 15.88
CA GLU A 243 14.36 7.80 15.03
C GLU A 243 14.03 7.72 13.54
N VAL A 244 13.24 6.73 13.11
CA VAL A 244 12.73 6.63 11.74
C VAL A 244 11.91 7.87 11.39
N PHE A 245 10.95 8.25 12.23
CA PHE A 245 10.14 9.46 12.00
C PHE A 245 10.99 10.73 12.02
N ARG A 246 11.95 10.84 12.93
CA ARG A 246 12.85 12.02 13.01
C ARG A 246 13.60 12.21 11.68
N ARG A 247 14.28 11.16 11.19
CA ARG A 247 15.04 11.23 9.94
C ARG A 247 14.16 11.42 8.71
N ALA A 248 13.02 10.76 8.67
CA ALA A 248 12.08 10.93 7.55
C ALA A 248 11.53 12.36 7.49
N LEU A 249 11.23 12.98 8.64
CA LEU A 249 10.80 14.38 8.72
C LEU A 249 11.93 15.35 8.36
N GLU A 250 13.16 15.06 8.76
CA GLU A 250 14.34 15.88 8.42
C GLU A 250 14.60 15.91 6.92
N ILE A 251 14.53 14.76 6.25
CA ILE A 251 14.89 14.61 4.84
C ILE A 251 13.69 14.93 3.92
N ALA A 252 12.56 14.28 4.15
CA ALA A 252 11.39 14.39 3.28
C ALA A 252 10.43 15.51 3.70
N GLY A 253 10.41 15.85 4.96
CA GLY A 253 9.45 16.80 5.53
C GLY A 253 8.02 16.22 5.63
N PRO A 254 7.13 16.90 6.40
CA PRO A 254 5.80 16.35 6.70
C PRO A 254 4.87 16.26 5.48
N ASN A 255 5.11 17.04 4.43
CA ASN A 255 4.32 17.04 3.19
C ASN A 255 4.61 15.80 2.31
N ARG A 256 5.61 15.00 2.65
CA ARG A 256 5.95 13.78 1.89
C ARG A 256 5.86 12.51 2.73
N LEU A 257 5.23 12.59 3.90
CA LEU A 257 4.86 11.41 4.70
C LEU A 257 3.35 11.20 4.60
N LEU A 258 2.94 9.94 4.37
CA LEU A 258 1.55 9.50 4.35
C LEU A 258 1.32 8.48 5.44
N PHE A 259 0.31 8.72 6.26
CA PHE A 259 -0.13 7.72 7.22
C PHE A 259 -0.73 6.51 6.51
N GLY A 260 -0.36 5.32 6.96
CA GLY A 260 -0.92 4.05 6.55
C GLY A 260 -0.83 3.00 7.66
N THR A 261 -1.63 1.94 7.57
CA THR A 261 -1.64 0.87 8.56
C THR A 261 -1.26 -0.51 8.02
N ASP A 262 -1.33 -0.74 6.72
CA ASP A 262 -1.19 -2.07 6.10
C ASP A 262 -2.27 -3.05 6.61
N SER A 263 -3.48 -2.52 6.88
CA SER A 263 -4.65 -3.32 7.27
C SER A 263 -5.15 -4.15 6.09
N SER A 264 -5.64 -5.38 6.32
CA SER A 264 -5.88 -6.27 5.19
C SER A 264 -7.06 -7.25 5.32
N PHE A 265 -7.28 -7.90 6.43
CA PHE A 265 -8.27 -8.98 6.54
C PHE A 265 -9.14 -8.88 7.78
N PHE A 266 -10.31 -9.51 7.72
CA PHE A 266 -11.17 -9.70 8.88
C PHE A 266 -10.97 -11.11 9.48
N PRO A 267 -11.07 -11.27 10.82
CA PRO A 267 -11.62 -10.30 11.78
C PRO A 267 -10.63 -9.27 12.34
N ARG A 268 -9.35 -9.22 11.87
CA ARG A 268 -8.38 -8.27 12.40
C ARG A 268 -8.82 -6.81 12.21
N GLY A 269 -9.35 -6.48 11.02
CA GLY A 269 -9.80 -5.14 10.69
C GLY A 269 -8.67 -4.10 10.61
N TRP A 270 -8.99 -2.86 10.92
CA TRP A 270 -8.04 -1.74 10.91
C TRP A 270 -7.07 -1.81 12.09
N GLN A 271 -5.78 -1.68 11.80
CA GLN A 271 -4.72 -1.91 12.77
C GLN A 271 -4.48 -0.68 13.67
N LYS A 272 -5.37 -0.49 14.65
CA LYS A 272 -5.24 0.60 15.64
C LYS A 272 -3.87 0.61 16.34
N ALA A 273 -3.27 -0.54 16.60
CA ALA A 273 -1.96 -0.62 17.24
C ALA A 273 -0.85 0.05 16.40
N VAL A 274 -0.94 -0.01 15.08
CA VAL A 274 -0.01 0.69 14.17
C VAL A 274 -0.19 2.20 14.28
N TYR A 275 -1.44 2.68 14.30
CA TYR A 275 -1.74 4.09 14.53
C TYR A 275 -1.21 4.58 15.89
N ASP A 276 -1.51 3.85 16.97
CA ASP A 276 -1.07 4.22 18.32
C ASP A 276 0.46 4.30 18.43
N ALA A 277 1.18 3.36 17.81
CA ALA A 277 2.64 3.37 17.78
C ALA A 277 3.23 4.58 17.04
N GLN A 278 2.59 4.98 15.94
CA GLN A 278 3.01 6.17 15.18
C GLN A 278 2.70 7.46 15.93
N VAL A 279 1.54 7.55 16.58
CA VAL A 279 1.20 8.69 17.48
C VAL A 279 2.25 8.81 18.58
N ALA A 280 2.58 7.71 19.26
CA ALA A 280 3.59 7.70 20.31
C ALA A 280 4.98 8.12 19.80
N ALA A 281 5.37 7.69 18.60
CA ALA A 281 6.64 8.12 18.00
C ALA A 281 6.66 9.63 17.68
N LEU A 282 5.55 10.18 17.16
CA LEU A 282 5.41 11.61 16.90
C LEU A 282 5.34 12.44 18.20
N ASP A 283 4.75 11.90 19.28
CA ASP A 283 4.79 12.51 20.61
C ASP A 283 6.23 12.61 21.14
N ALA A 284 7.00 11.52 21.00
CA ALA A 284 8.38 11.46 21.49
C ALA A 284 9.31 12.47 20.80
N ILE A 285 9.03 12.84 19.55
CA ILE A 285 9.78 13.89 18.83
C ILE A 285 9.13 15.28 18.94
N SER A 286 8.06 15.42 19.72
CA SER A 286 7.32 16.67 19.92
C SER A 286 6.81 17.26 18.58
N ALA A 287 6.36 16.41 17.64
CA ALA A 287 5.81 16.88 16.38
C ALA A 287 4.56 17.75 16.65
N ASP A 288 4.52 18.96 16.05
CA ASP A 288 3.43 19.89 16.22
C ASP A 288 2.14 19.44 15.51
N ALA A 289 1.04 20.12 15.84
CA ALA A 289 -0.28 19.81 15.28
C ALA A 289 -0.31 19.95 13.74
N ALA A 290 0.44 20.90 13.17
CA ALA A 290 0.49 21.11 11.73
C ALA A 290 1.22 19.98 11.00
N THR A 291 2.34 19.50 11.57
CA THR A 291 3.09 18.32 11.09
C THR A 291 2.21 17.07 11.12
N ARG A 292 1.52 16.82 12.25
CA ARG A 292 0.61 15.65 12.37
C ARG A 292 -0.55 15.72 11.40
N ALA A 293 -1.19 16.87 11.24
CA ALA A 293 -2.29 17.07 10.30
C ALA A 293 -1.87 16.75 8.86
N LYS A 294 -0.64 17.10 8.47
CA LYS A 294 -0.09 16.75 7.15
C LYS A 294 0.10 15.24 6.98
N ILE A 295 0.72 14.58 7.97
CA ILE A 295 1.00 13.14 7.91
C ILE A 295 -0.30 12.33 7.91
N PHE A 296 -1.23 12.63 8.83
CA PHE A 296 -2.45 11.84 9.01
C PHE A 296 -3.53 12.10 7.97
N GLY A 297 -3.50 13.23 7.24
CA GLY A 297 -4.56 13.52 6.27
C GLY A 297 -4.13 14.42 5.10
N GLY A 298 -3.47 15.55 5.38
CA GLY A 298 -3.23 16.59 4.36
C GLY A 298 -2.38 16.14 3.16
N THR A 299 -1.38 15.27 3.37
CA THR A 299 -0.58 14.71 2.27
C THR A 299 -1.43 13.78 1.40
N PHE A 300 -2.29 12.96 2.02
CA PHE A 300 -3.26 12.11 1.33
C PHE A 300 -4.19 12.95 0.45
N ASP A 301 -4.85 13.97 1.03
CA ASP A 301 -5.81 14.81 0.30
C ASP A 301 -5.14 15.48 -0.91
N ARG A 302 -3.91 15.98 -0.75
CA ARG A 302 -3.16 16.61 -1.83
C ARG A 302 -2.78 15.63 -2.94
N ILE A 303 -2.35 14.42 -2.61
CA ILE A 303 -1.88 13.43 -3.60
C ILE A 303 -3.06 12.85 -4.39
N PHE A 304 -4.17 12.58 -3.73
CA PHE A 304 -5.34 12.00 -4.38
C PHE A 304 -6.34 13.03 -4.91
N GLY A 305 -6.10 14.34 -4.69
CA GLY A 305 -6.93 15.43 -5.19
C GLY A 305 -8.33 15.46 -4.55
N ILE A 306 -8.41 15.30 -3.24
CA ILE A 306 -9.67 15.15 -2.49
C ILE A 306 -9.80 16.29 -1.47
#